data_ed08940dee9ff1f7b08a1d5619df1ffd
#
_entry.id   ed08940dee9ff1f7b08a1d5619df1ffd
#
_cell.length_a   1.000
_cell.length_b   1.000
_cell.length_c   1.000
_cell.angle_alpha   90.00
_cell.angle_beta   90.00
_cell.angle_gamma   90.00
#
_symmetry.space_group_name_H-M   'P 1'
#
loop_
_entity.id
_entity.type
_entity.pdbx_description
1 polymer ?
#
loop_
_entity_poly.entity_id
_entity_poly.type
_entity_poly.pdbx_seq_one_letter_code
_entity_poly.pdbx_strand_id
1 'polypeptide(L)'
;SYTEYPECLNVASDSAGNTLLIKQKDFISCYSPETGSFQDVHVRGMNEEVSKVLFAEGERQFFIFDADGCLLEICPDFDSFPLALDIRKTPIHEKKIDRAYYLDGILYYVDMENRFYSYRMKDRQKKYLADLTCWMNQYGNLSRIALFHSTPYLVFRNGLLLNIDNQEEALGFDVGLFCVLPDRKQDILWVGTDGQGVRMYYDKYNRFSGIQLKSLPIVMRNPVRSIY
;
A
#
# COMPACT_ATOMS: atom_id res chain seq x y z
N SER A 1 33.11 3.53 7.22
CA SER A 1 32.47 2.27 7.60
C SER A 1 30.98 2.39 7.28
N TYR A 2 30.50 1.62 6.33
CA TYR A 2 29.07 1.46 6.14
C TYR A 2 28.56 0.68 7.35
N THR A 3 27.84 1.33 8.22
CA THR A 3 27.00 0.63 9.18
C THR A 3 25.90 -0.06 8.40
N GLU A 4 25.86 -1.39 8.43
CA GLU A 4 24.70 -2.14 7.95
C GLU A 4 23.51 -1.72 8.81
N TYR A 5 22.62 -0.89 8.23
CA TYR A 5 21.34 -0.62 8.86
C TYR A 5 20.51 -1.90 8.79
N PRO A 6 19.89 -2.34 9.89
CA PRO A 6 18.98 -3.48 9.85
C PRO A 6 17.89 -3.21 8.80
N GLU A 7 17.47 -4.25 8.08
CA GLU A 7 16.44 -4.14 7.04
C GLU A 7 15.20 -3.44 7.61
N CYS A 8 14.77 -2.37 6.94
CA CYS A 8 13.54 -1.68 7.26
C CYS A 8 12.39 -2.39 6.55
N LEU A 9 11.41 -2.89 7.30
CA LEU A 9 10.24 -3.58 6.74
C LEU A 9 9.20 -2.62 6.19
N ASN A 10 8.96 -1.51 6.90
CA ASN A 10 7.96 -0.51 6.54
C ASN A 10 8.39 0.88 7.04
N VAL A 11 7.97 1.92 6.31
CA VAL A 11 8.20 3.32 6.65
C VAL A 11 6.96 4.15 6.36
N ALA A 12 6.62 5.08 7.25
CA ALA A 12 5.62 6.11 7.01
C ALA A 12 6.10 7.44 7.58
N SER A 13 5.74 8.52 6.91
CA SER A 13 5.97 9.89 7.39
C SER A 13 4.65 10.64 7.48
N ASP A 14 4.54 11.49 8.50
CA ASP A 14 3.41 12.40 8.65
C ASP A 14 3.62 13.70 7.86
N SER A 15 2.64 14.61 7.93
CA SER A 15 2.71 15.90 7.23
C SER A 15 3.76 16.86 7.78
N ALA A 16 4.21 16.67 9.02
CA ALA A 16 5.28 17.44 9.65
C ALA A 16 6.68 16.87 9.37
N GLY A 17 6.75 15.70 8.72
CA GLY A 17 8.00 15.00 8.41
C GLY A 17 8.49 14.08 9.52
N ASN A 18 7.73 13.92 10.62
CA ASN A 18 8.03 12.86 11.58
C ASN A 18 7.88 11.52 10.89
N THR A 19 8.83 10.63 11.11
CA THR A 19 8.89 9.36 10.39
C THR A 19 8.98 8.19 11.36
N LEU A 20 8.16 7.18 11.13
CA LEU A 20 8.18 5.93 11.86
C LEU A 20 8.64 4.82 10.93
N LEU A 21 9.64 4.05 11.38
CA LEU A 21 10.17 2.89 10.68
C LEU A 21 9.97 1.64 11.52
N ILE A 22 9.48 0.58 10.89
CA ILE A 22 9.46 -0.74 11.51
C ILE A 22 10.72 -1.47 11.11
N LYS A 23 11.57 -1.78 12.11
CA LYS A 23 12.77 -2.59 11.95
C LYS A 23 12.47 -4.04 12.29
N GLN A 24 13.37 -4.95 11.90
CA GLN A 24 13.33 -6.34 12.34
C GLN A 24 13.36 -6.43 13.88
N LYS A 25 12.72 -7.45 14.44
CA LYS A 25 12.78 -7.81 15.87
C LYS A 25 12.16 -6.81 16.84
N ASP A 26 10.91 -6.46 16.64
CA ASP A 26 10.11 -5.68 17.59
C ASP A 26 10.63 -4.25 17.86
N PHE A 27 11.44 -3.68 16.98
CA PHE A 27 11.92 -2.32 17.11
C PHE A 27 11.21 -1.37 16.15
N ILE A 28 10.74 -0.26 16.73
CA ILE A 28 10.29 0.91 16.00
C ILE A 28 11.36 1.98 16.14
N SER A 29 11.77 2.58 15.03
CA SER A 29 12.57 3.80 15.01
C SER A 29 11.69 4.98 14.68
N CYS A 30 11.73 6.01 15.50
CA CYS A 30 11.04 7.27 15.28
C CYS A 30 12.05 8.38 14.98
N TYR A 31 11.84 9.09 13.87
CA TYR A 31 12.62 10.27 13.51
C TYR A 31 11.80 11.53 13.73
N SER A 32 12.40 12.53 14.35
CA SER A 32 11.83 13.88 14.42
C SER A 32 12.70 14.87 13.62
N PRO A 33 12.13 15.61 12.68
CA PRO A 33 12.87 16.68 11.98
C PRO A 33 13.29 17.82 12.90
N GLU A 34 12.59 18.06 14.02
CA GLU A 34 12.93 19.08 14.99
C GLU A 34 14.27 18.81 15.71
N THR A 35 14.50 17.53 16.08
CA THR A 35 15.74 17.11 16.72
C THR A 35 16.80 16.62 15.75
N GLY A 36 16.41 16.30 14.51
CA GLY A 36 17.25 15.70 13.47
C GLY A 36 17.80 14.33 13.83
N SER A 37 17.14 13.61 14.76
CA SER A 37 17.65 12.36 15.33
C SER A 37 16.61 11.23 15.27
N PHE A 38 17.12 9.99 15.25
CA PHE A 38 16.34 8.78 15.43
C PHE A 38 16.38 8.32 16.89
N GLN A 39 15.24 7.87 17.38
CA GLN A 39 15.13 7.18 18.66
C GLN A 39 14.50 5.81 18.45
N ASP A 40 15.16 4.78 18.96
CA ASP A 40 14.69 3.39 18.84
C ASP A 40 13.90 3.00 20.09
N VAL A 41 12.74 2.41 19.88
CA VAL A 41 11.86 1.93 20.94
C VAL A 41 11.54 0.45 20.71
N HIS A 42 11.72 -0.36 21.74
CA HIS A 42 11.33 -1.76 21.72
C HIS A 42 9.84 -1.90 22.05
N VAL A 43 9.07 -2.47 21.13
CA VAL A 43 7.64 -2.73 21.32
C VAL A 43 7.42 -4.23 21.52
N ARG A 44 7.11 -4.63 22.74
CA ARG A 44 6.90 -6.05 23.07
C ARG A 44 5.69 -6.61 22.32
N GLY A 45 5.88 -7.77 21.69
CA GLY A 45 4.81 -8.50 20.99
C GLY A 45 4.54 -8.02 19.57
N MET A 46 5.37 -7.15 19.00
CA MET A 46 5.43 -6.92 17.58
C MET A 46 6.32 -8.00 16.94
N ASN A 47 5.73 -8.82 16.08
CA ASN A 47 6.43 -9.86 15.33
C ASN A 47 6.69 -9.37 13.90
N GLU A 48 7.79 -9.75 13.27
CA GLU A 48 8.15 -9.36 11.88
C GLU A 48 7.05 -9.65 10.85
N GLU A 49 6.25 -10.69 11.09
CA GLU A 49 5.13 -11.09 10.23
C GLU A 49 3.86 -10.26 10.46
N VAL A 50 3.85 -9.39 11.48
CA VAL A 50 2.61 -8.76 11.97
C VAL A 50 2.18 -7.59 11.11
N SER A 51 3.12 -6.77 10.63
CA SER A 51 2.77 -5.57 9.86
C SER A 51 2.41 -5.88 8.41
N LYS A 52 1.17 -5.64 8.01
CA LYS A 52 0.75 -5.66 6.61
C LYS A 52 0.86 -4.30 5.96
N VAL A 53 0.53 -3.23 6.68
CA VAL A 53 0.72 -1.85 6.22
C VAL A 53 1.00 -0.92 7.39
N LEU A 54 1.88 0.04 7.16
CA LEU A 54 2.17 1.17 8.04
C LEU A 54 1.79 2.45 7.31
N PHE A 55 1.07 3.35 7.95
CA PHE A 55 0.69 4.65 7.42
C PHE A 55 0.56 5.70 8.52
N ALA A 56 0.54 6.97 8.15
CA ALA A 56 0.30 8.10 9.05
C ALA A 56 -1.01 8.80 8.70
N GLU A 57 -1.76 9.25 9.71
CA GLU A 57 -2.92 10.13 9.56
C GLU A 57 -2.78 11.29 10.52
N GLY A 58 -2.69 12.52 9.99
CA GLY A 58 -2.44 13.70 10.80
C GLY A 58 -0.98 13.80 11.27
N GLU A 59 -0.74 14.64 12.26
CA GLU A 59 0.58 14.83 12.85
C GLU A 59 0.81 13.88 14.02
N ARG A 60 2.00 13.28 14.10
CA ARG A 60 2.44 12.40 15.20
C ARG A 60 1.52 11.21 15.47
N GLN A 61 0.73 10.79 14.46
CA GLN A 61 -0.20 9.67 14.59
C GLN A 61 0.06 8.64 13.48
N PHE A 62 0.50 7.46 13.87
CA PHE A 62 0.86 6.37 12.97
C PHE A 62 -0.01 5.16 13.24
N PHE A 63 -0.22 4.36 12.19
CA PHE A 63 -1.05 3.17 12.27
C PHE A 63 -0.34 1.99 11.65
N ILE A 64 -0.40 0.86 12.34
CA ILE A 64 -0.02 -0.44 11.80
C ILE A 64 -1.27 -1.30 11.71
N PHE A 65 -1.58 -1.81 10.52
CA PHE A 65 -2.58 -2.87 10.39
C PHE A 65 -1.86 -4.21 10.31
N ASP A 66 -2.14 -5.09 11.26
CA ASP A 66 -1.42 -6.33 11.44
C ASP A 66 -2.07 -7.53 10.71
N ALA A 67 -1.35 -8.65 10.66
CA ALA A 67 -1.80 -9.87 10.02
C ALA A 67 -2.99 -10.53 10.73
N ASP A 68 -3.24 -10.20 11.99
CA ASP A 68 -4.35 -10.73 12.80
C ASP A 68 -5.62 -9.87 12.67
N GLY A 69 -5.60 -8.86 11.78
CA GLY A 69 -6.75 -7.97 11.54
C GLY A 69 -6.94 -6.91 12.60
N CYS A 70 -5.88 -6.55 13.32
CA CYS A 70 -5.92 -5.50 14.31
C CYS A 70 -5.24 -4.22 13.80
N LEU A 71 -5.80 -3.08 14.17
CA LEU A 71 -5.21 -1.77 13.94
C LEU A 71 -4.52 -1.30 15.24
N LEU A 72 -3.22 -1.07 15.16
CA LEU A 72 -2.44 -0.46 16.22
C LEU A 72 -2.27 1.03 15.89
N GLU A 73 -2.79 1.88 16.75
CA GLU A 73 -2.55 3.32 16.73
C GLU A 73 -1.31 3.61 17.60
N ILE A 74 -0.34 4.31 17.05
CA ILE A 74 0.94 4.60 17.69
C ILE A 74 1.13 6.11 17.68
N CYS A 75 1.20 6.70 18.86
CA CYS A 75 1.41 8.13 19.05
C CYS A 75 2.76 8.35 19.75
N PRO A 76 3.85 8.67 19.02
CA PRO A 76 5.13 8.98 19.62
C PRO A 76 5.09 10.34 20.32
N ASP A 77 5.56 10.38 21.57
CA ASP A 77 5.82 11.62 22.28
C ASP A 77 7.28 12.05 22.02
N PHE A 78 7.49 12.81 20.95
CA PHE A 78 8.82 13.27 20.55
C PHE A 78 9.44 14.27 21.51
N ASP A 79 8.67 14.81 22.45
CA ASP A 79 9.14 15.77 23.45
C ASP A 79 9.70 15.07 24.68
N SER A 80 9.47 13.75 24.81
CA SER A 80 9.98 12.94 25.92
C SER A 80 11.35 12.30 25.62
N PHE A 81 12.19 12.15 26.68
CA PHE A 81 13.43 11.41 26.60
C PHE A 81 13.59 10.49 27.82
N PRO A 82 13.64 9.18 27.66
CA PRO A 82 13.53 8.41 26.40
C PRO A 82 12.16 8.57 25.77
N LEU A 83 12.09 8.37 24.43
CA LEU A 83 10.85 8.46 23.64
C LEU A 83 9.78 7.55 24.23
N ALA A 84 8.62 8.11 24.53
CA ALA A 84 7.45 7.35 24.95
C ALA A 84 6.52 7.09 23.75
N LEU A 85 5.90 5.90 23.72
CA LEU A 85 4.88 5.54 22.75
C LEU A 85 3.55 5.24 23.46
N ASP A 86 2.49 5.94 23.09
CA ASP A 86 1.12 5.49 23.40
C ASP A 86 0.64 4.55 22.27
N ILE A 87 0.28 3.32 22.63
CA ILE A 87 -0.12 2.29 21.67
C ILE A 87 -1.51 1.78 22.04
N ARG A 88 -2.45 1.94 21.10
CA ARG A 88 -3.80 1.41 21.24
C ARG A 88 -4.05 0.35 20.18
N LYS A 89 -4.58 -0.80 20.60
CA LYS A 89 -4.94 -1.90 19.72
C LYS A 89 -6.45 -1.99 19.56
N THR A 90 -6.93 -1.97 18.30
CA THR A 90 -8.35 -2.08 17.95
C THR A 90 -8.55 -3.25 16.99
N PRO A 91 -9.34 -4.28 17.32
CA PRO A 91 -9.67 -5.34 16.39
C PRO A 91 -10.63 -4.80 15.32
N ILE A 92 -10.26 -4.96 14.04
CA ILE A 92 -11.07 -4.55 12.89
C ILE A 92 -11.67 -5.77 12.19
N HIS A 93 -10.90 -6.85 12.13
CA HIS A 93 -11.30 -8.07 11.44
C HIS A 93 -10.97 -9.30 12.27
N GLU A 94 -11.84 -10.33 12.21
CA GLU A 94 -11.71 -11.54 13.04
C GLU A 94 -10.79 -12.60 12.43
N LYS A 95 -10.45 -12.44 11.15
CA LYS A 95 -9.66 -13.42 10.40
C LYS A 95 -8.31 -12.83 10.04
N LYS A 96 -7.37 -13.72 9.74
CA LYS A 96 -6.05 -13.31 9.26
C LYS A 96 -6.13 -12.56 7.93
N ILE A 97 -5.24 -11.59 7.79
CA ILE A 97 -5.14 -10.71 6.63
C ILE A 97 -4.00 -11.20 5.73
N ASP A 98 -4.28 -11.35 4.44
CA ASP A 98 -3.26 -11.61 3.44
C ASP A 98 -2.54 -10.32 3.04
N ARG A 99 -3.30 -9.28 2.65
CA ARG A 99 -2.77 -8.01 2.14
C ARG A 99 -3.57 -6.83 2.65
N ALA A 100 -2.86 -5.69 2.78
CA ALA A 100 -3.50 -4.44 3.13
C ALA A 100 -2.85 -3.27 2.38
N TYR A 101 -3.64 -2.23 2.12
CA TYR A 101 -3.26 -1.00 1.44
C TYR A 101 -3.98 0.17 2.08
N TYR A 102 -3.27 1.26 2.33
CA TYR A 102 -3.87 2.48 2.81
C TYR A 102 -3.87 3.55 1.71
N LEU A 103 -5.03 4.11 1.41
CA LEU A 103 -5.23 5.10 0.34
C LEU A 103 -6.31 6.12 0.76
N ASP A 104 -5.94 7.38 0.80
CA ASP A 104 -6.87 8.52 1.01
C ASP A 104 -7.85 8.32 2.19
N GLY A 105 -7.33 7.98 3.38
CA GLY A 105 -8.15 7.80 4.60
C GLY A 105 -8.93 6.48 4.66
N ILE A 106 -8.67 5.54 3.73
CA ILE A 106 -9.33 4.24 3.69
C ILE A 106 -8.28 3.13 3.70
N LEU A 107 -8.43 2.21 4.63
CA LEU A 107 -7.68 0.97 4.68
C LEU A 107 -8.43 -0.10 3.86
N TYR A 108 -7.82 -0.54 2.77
CA TYR A 108 -8.29 -1.67 1.95
C TYR A 108 -7.53 -2.92 2.34
N TYR A 109 -8.22 -4.06 2.47
CA TYR A 109 -7.54 -5.30 2.80
C TYR A 109 -8.26 -6.53 2.25
N VAL A 110 -7.49 -7.59 2.08
CA VAL A 110 -7.95 -8.93 1.66
C VAL A 110 -7.63 -9.89 2.79
N ASP A 111 -8.62 -10.69 3.21
CA ASP A 111 -8.41 -11.75 4.17
C ASP A 111 -7.85 -13.02 3.49
N MET A 112 -7.49 -14.04 4.29
CA MET A 112 -6.97 -15.32 3.79
C MET A 112 -7.98 -16.12 2.96
N GLU A 113 -9.26 -15.71 2.95
CA GLU A 113 -10.33 -16.31 2.14
C GLU A 113 -10.62 -15.51 0.88
N ASN A 114 -9.70 -14.59 0.48
CA ASN A 114 -9.80 -13.70 -0.69
C ASN A 114 -10.99 -12.72 -0.64
N ARG A 115 -11.55 -12.45 0.52
CA ARG A 115 -12.60 -11.45 0.66
C ARG A 115 -11.99 -10.07 0.83
N PHE A 116 -12.48 -9.13 0.05
CA PHE A 116 -12.00 -7.76 -0.03
C PHE A 116 -12.89 -6.81 0.76
N TYR A 117 -12.26 -5.99 1.57
CA TYR A 117 -12.92 -5.06 2.47
C TYR A 117 -12.31 -3.67 2.38
N SER A 118 -13.10 -2.67 2.77
CA SER A 118 -12.62 -1.33 3.11
C SER A 118 -12.96 -0.99 4.57
N TYR A 119 -12.08 -0.23 5.21
CA TYR A 119 -12.30 0.36 6.52
C TYR A 119 -11.94 1.83 6.45
N ARG A 120 -12.95 2.69 6.64
CA ARG A 120 -12.76 4.15 6.60
C ARG A 120 -12.31 4.63 7.98
N MET A 121 -11.14 5.28 8.04
CA MET A 121 -10.53 5.73 9.30
C MET A 121 -11.39 6.76 10.03
N LYS A 122 -11.97 7.72 9.30
CA LYS A 122 -12.73 8.84 9.86
C LYS A 122 -13.93 8.44 10.71
N ASP A 123 -14.72 7.49 10.26
CA ASP A 123 -15.98 7.06 10.91
C ASP A 123 -15.91 5.60 11.40
N ARG A 124 -14.78 4.96 11.25
CA ARG A 124 -14.50 3.57 11.66
C ARG A 124 -15.48 2.56 11.07
N GLN A 125 -15.95 2.82 9.85
CA GLN A 125 -16.88 1.94 9.16
C GLN A 125 -16.18 0.90 8.31
N LYS A 126 -16.50 -0.37 8.57
CA LYS A 126 -16.08 -1.51 7.76
C LYS A 126 -17.15 -1.84 6.71
N LYS A 127 -16.72 -2.07 5.47
CA LYS A 127 -17.58 -2.50 4.36
C LYS A 127 -16.95 -3.70 3.65
N TYR A 128 -17.73 -4.75 3.42
CA TYR A 128 -17.39 -5.80 2.47
C TYR A 128 -17.57 -5.28 1.05
N LEU A 129 -16.61 -5.52 0.17
CA LEU A 129 -16.64 -5.03 -1.21
C LEU A 129 -16.86 -6.15 -2.23
N ALA A 130 -16.07 -7.23 -2.14
CA ALA A 130 -16.15 -8.32 -3.11
C ALA A 130 -15.46 -9.60 -2.62
N ASP A 131 -15.78 -10.73 -3.26
CA ASP A 131 -15.00 -11.96 -3.25
C ASP A 131 -14.06 -11.96 -4.47
N LEU A 132 -12.76 -11.99 -4.23
CA LEU A 132 -11.74 -11.95 -5.27
C LEU A 132 -11.25 -13.34 -5.70
N THR A 133 -11.83 -14.41 -5.18
CA THR A 133 -11.35 -15.78 -5.41
C THR A 133 -11.24 -16.13 -6.89
N CYS A 134 -12.28 -15.84 -7.68
CA CYS A 134 -12.24 -16.10 -9.13
C CYS A 134 -11.12 -15.34 -9.83
N TRP A 135 -10.97 -14.06 -9.49
CA TRP A 135 -9.96 -13.19 -10.11
C TRP A 135 -8.54 -13.60 -9.70
N MET A 136 -8.33 -13.94 -8.43
CA MET A 136 -7.03 -14.39 -7.93
C MET A 136 -6.63 -15.74 -8.51
N ASN A 137 -7.56 -16.68 -8.69
CA ASN A 137 -7.29 -17.96 -9.32
C ASN A 137 -6.90 -17.82 -10.80
N GLN A 138 -7.51 -16.89 -11.52
CA GLN A 138 -7.26 -16.70 -12.95
C GLN A 138 -6.06 -15.78 -13.22
N TYR A 139 -5.91 -14.69 -12.47
CA TYR A 139 -4.95 -13.63 -12.73
C TYR A 139 -3.87 -13.47 -11.66
N GLY A 140 -3.78 -14.42 -10.75
CA GLY A 140 -2.80 -14.40 -9.67
C GLY A 140 -3.14 -13.37 -8.58
N ASN A 141 -2.19 -13.16 -7.69
CA ASN A 141 -2.41 -12.33 -6.51
C ASN A 141 -2.64 -10.85 -6.85
N LEU A 142 -3.48 -10.20 -6.04
CA LEU A 142 -3.61 -8.75 -6.02
C LEU A 142 -2.25 -8.11 -5.70
N SER A 143 -1.72 -7.29 -6.59
CA SER A 143 -0.40 -6.67 -6.44
C SER A 143 -0.47 -5.22 -5.98
N ARG A 144 -1.49 -4.47 -6.39
CA ARG A 144 -1.69 -3.06 -6.06
C ARG A 144 -3.16 -2.68 -6.07
N ILE A 145 -3.46 -1.56 -5.41
CA ILE A 145 -4.74 -0.85 -5.53
C ILE A 145 -4.42 0.60 -5.86
N ALA A 146 -5.22 1.21 -6.73
CA ALA A 146 -5.20 2.64 -6.99
C ALA A 146 -6.60 3.23 -6.88
N LEU A 147 -6.70 4.46 -6.43
CA LEU A 147 -7.95 5.21 -6.47
C LEU A 147 -7.95 6.12 -7.70
N PHE A 148 -8.86 5.83 -8.62
CA PHE A 148 -9.09 6.65 -9.80
C PHE A 148 -10.55 7.06 -9.83
N HIS A 149 -10.85 8.36 -9.86
CA HIS A 149 -12.21 8.92 -9.68
C HIS A 149 -12.92 8.41 -8.40
N SER A 150 -12.17 8.28 -7.30
CA SER A 150 -12.65 7.71 -6.03
C SER A 150 -13.07 6.24 -6.08
N THR A 151 -12.90 5.59 -7.21
CA THR A 151 -13.15 4.15 -7.40
C THR A 151 -11.87 3.35 -7.23
N PRO A 152 -11.88 2.25 -6.46
CA PRO A 152 -10.74 1.35 -6.35
C PRO A 152 -10.54 0.52 -7.63
N TYR A 153 -9.38 0.67 -8.24
CA TYR A 153 -8.90 -0.19 -9.32
C TYR A 153 -7.91 -1.20 -8.75
N LEU A 154 -8.21 -2.47 -8.92
CA LEU A 154 -7.42 -3.59 -8.44
C LEU A 154 -6.49 -4.09 -9.54
N VAL A 155 -5.21 -4.20 -9.24
CA VAL A 155 -4.18 -4.67 -10.16
C VAL A 155 -3.76 -6.09 -9.78
N PHE A 156 -4.07 -7.06 -10.63
CA PHE A 156 -3.64 -8.45 -10.45
C PHE A 156 -2.36 -8.73 -11.23
N ARG A 157 -1.48 -9.53 -10.63
CA ARG A 157 -0.11 -9.72 -11.12
C ARG A 157 -0.03 -10.24 -12.56
N ASN A 158 -0.95 -11.11 -12.96
CA ASN A 158 -0.92 -11.77 -14.27
C ASN A 158 -1.75 -11.03 -15.32
N GLY A 159 -1.91 -9.72 -15.18
CA GLY A 159 -2.41 -8.89 -16.27
C GLY A 159 -3.88 -8.54 -16.20
N LEU A 160 -4.47 -8.37 -15.02
CA LEU A 160 -5.82 -7.83 -14.88
C LEU A 160 -5.81 -6.50 -14.14
N LEU A 161 -6.49 -5.50 -14.69
CA LEU A 161 -6.92 -4.28 -14.04
C LEU A 161 -8.45 -4.31 -13.90
N LEU A 162 -8.95 -4.35 -12.67
CA LEU A 162 -10.36 -4.51 -12.36
C LEU A 162 -10.90 -3.25 -11.68
N ASN A 163 -11.94 -2.65 -12.25
CA ASN A 163 -12.76 -1.66 -11.58
C ASN A 163 -13.70 -2.39 -10.60
N ILE A 164 -13.58 -2.12 -9.29
CA ILE A 164 -14.35 -2.87 -8.28
C ILE A 164 -15.82 -2.48 -8.25
N ASP A 165 -16.17 -1.24 -8.61
CA ASP A 165 -17.55 -0.75 -8.63
C ASP A 165 -18.28 -1.17 -9.92
N ASN A 166 -17.53 -1.39 -11.00
CA ASN A 166 -18.04 -1.91 -12.26
C ASN A 166 -17.17 -3.05 -12.78
N GLN A 167 -17.47 -4.29 -12.36
CA GLN A 167 -16.68 -5.47 -12.71
C GLN A 167 -16.73 -5.83 -14.22
N GLU A 168 -17.68 -5.26 -14.99
CA GLU A 168 -17.71 -5.39 -16.44
C GLU A 168 -16.58 -4.61 -17.11
N GLU A 169 -16.01 -3.61 -16.44
CA GLU A 169 -14.82 -2.86 -16.86
C GLU A 169 -13.51 -3.55 -16.46
N ALA A 170 -13.46 -4.87 -16.51
CA ALA A 170 -12.25 -5.63 -16.30
C ALA A 170 -11.38 -5.60 -17.56
N LEU A 171 -10.15 -5.11 -17.43
CA LEU A 171 -9.23 -4.95 -18.54
C LEU A 171 -8.10 -5.99 -18.43
N GLY A 172 -8.15 -6.97 -19.33
CA GLY A 172 -7.13 -8.02 -19.42
C GLY A 172 -5.93 -7.56 -20.25
N PHE A 173 -4.74 -7.93 -19.79
CA PHE A 173 -3.47 -7.73 -20.48
C PHE A 173 -2.82 -9.09 -20.69
N ASP A 174 -2.07 -9.22 -21.77
CA ASP A 174 -1.26 -10.39 -22.09
C ASP A 174 0.10 -10.41 -21.35
N VAL A 175 0.30 -9.47 -20.43
CA VAL A 175 1.54 -9.28 -19.67
C VAL A 175 1.25 -8.99 -18.20
N GLY A 176 2.23 -9.30 -17.35
CA GLY A 176 2.14 -8.97 -15.93
C GLY A 176 2.07 -7.47 -15.67
N LEU A 177 1.35 -7.08 -14.60
CA LEU A 177 1.22 -5.70 -14.14
C LEU A 177 1.94 -5.53 -12.81
N PHE A 178 2.78 -4.48 -12.71
CA PHE A 178 3.58 -4.24 -11.51
C PHE A 178 3.19 -2.99 -10.73
N CYS A 179 2.82 -1.94 -11.41
CA CYS A 179 2.51 -0.68 -10.77
C CYS A 179 1.38 0.05 -11.49
N VAL A 180 0.75 0.94 -10.74
CA VAL A 180 -0.32 1.79 -11.24
C VAL A 180 -0.19 3.15 -10.58
N LEU A 181 -0.37 4.22 -11.36
CA LEU A 181 -0.32 5.59 -10.89
C LEU A 181 -1.49 6.39 -11.49
N PRO A 182 -2.41 6.86 -10.65
CA PRO A 182 -3.46 7.78 -11.09
C PRO A 182 -2.89 9.20 -11.25
N ASP A 183 -2.98 9.74 -12.46
CA ASP A 183 -2.70 11.15 -12.73
C ASP A 183 -4.00 11.93 -12.68
N ARG A 184 -4.28 12.54 -11.53
CA ARG A 184 -5.50 13.32 -11.28
C ARG A 184 -5.55 14.64 -12.10
N LYS A 185 -4.40 15.14 -12.60
CA LYS A 185 -4.34 16.38 -13.38
C LYS A 185 -4.73 16.14 -14.84
N GLN A 186 -4.31 15.01 -15.38
CA GLN A 186 -4.55 14.65 -16.79
C GLN A 186 -5.72 13.68 -16.96
N ASP A 187 -6.29 13.20 -15.86
CA ASP A 187 -7.37 12.22 -15.86
C ASP A 187 -6.96 10.90 -16.54
N ILE A 188 -5.77 10.44 -16.18
CA ILE A 188 -5.13 9.25 -16.76
C ILE A 188 -4.77 8.28 -15.64
N LEU A 189 -4.97 6.99 -15.88
CA LEU A 189 -4.41 5.93 -15.08
C LEU A 189 -3.22 5.31 -15.83
N TRP A 190 -2.03 5.51 -15.31
CA TRP A 190 -0.81 4.90 -15.84
C TRP A 190 -0.62 3.50 -15.28
N VAL A 191 -0.34 2.53 -16.13
CA VAL A 191 -0.16 1.13 -15.74
C VAL A 191 1.19 0.64 -16.24
N GLY A 192 2.08 0.28 -15.32
CA GLY A 192 3.40 -0.29 -15.63
C GLY A 192 3.32 -1.79 -15.83
N THR A 193 3.87 -2.27 -16.94
CA THR A 193 3.83 -3.67 -17.36
C THR A 193 5.17 -4.37 -17.20
N ASP A 194 5.16 -5.70 -17.24
CA ASP A 194 6.36 -6.53 -17.25
C ASP A 194 6.99 -6.58 -18.64
N GLY A 195 7.96 -5.70 -18.87
CA GLY A 195 8.77 -5.69 -20.10
C GLY A 195 8.10 -5.08 -21.34
N GLN A 196 6.86 -4.59 -21.27
CA GLN A 196 6.17 -3.95 -22.39
C GLN A 196 5.96 -2.44 -22.21
N GLY A 197 6.64 -1.84 -21.23
CA GLY A 197 6.57 -0.39 -20.96
C GLY A 197 5.37 0.02 -20.15
N VAL A 198 4.85 1.21 -20.42
CA VAL A 198 3.74 1.83 -19.70
C VAL A 198 2.52 1.94 -20.60
N ARG A 199 1.36 1.65 -20.06
CA ARG A 199 0.06 1.83 -20.71
C ARG A 199 -0.68 2.99 -20.08
N MET A 200 -1.45 3.74 -20.89
CA MET A 200 -2.32 4.81 -20.41
C MET A 200 -3.78 4.39 -20.55
N TYR A 201 -4.56 4.55 -19.51
CA TYR A 201 -6.01 4.36 -19.53
C TYR A 201 -6.70 5.72 -19.36
N TYR A 202 -7.66 6.01 -20.28
CA TYR A 202 -8.49 7.20 -20.26
C TYR A 202 -9.95 6.77 -20.14
N ASP A 203 -10.65 7.29 -19.14
CA ASP A 203 -12.05 6.94 -18.91
C ASP A 203 -12.96 7.34 -20.10
N LYS A 204 -12.72 8.51 -20.69
CA LYS A 204 -13.56 9.05 -21.78
C LYS A 204 -13.68 8.19 -23.02
N TYR A 205 -12.79 7.22 -23.23
CA TYR A 205 -12.75 6.47 -24.50
C TYR A 205 -12.55 4.97 -24.35
N ASN A 206 -12.46 4.44 -23.12
CA ASN A 206 -12.11 3.02 -22.86
C ASN A 206 -10.95 2.53 -23.75
N ARG A 207 -9.94 3.38 -24.01
CA ARG A 207 -8.84 3.08 -24.92
C ARG A 207 -7.52 3.12 -24.19
N PHE A 208 -6.80 2.01 -24.25
CA PHE A 208 -5.38 1.99 -23.93
C PHE A 208 -4.58 2.48 -25.13
N SER A 209 -3.74 3.49 -24.93
CA SER A 209 -2.62 3.76 -25.83
C SER A 209 -1.32 3.31 -25.14
N GLY A 210 -0.52 2.53 -25.84
CA GLY A 210 0.76 2.06 -25.31
C GLY A 210 1.90 2.98 -25.80
N ILE A 211 2.74 3.44 -24.89
CA ILE A 211 4.05 3.96 -25.24
C ILE A 211 4.96 2.74 -25.45
N GLN A 212 5.21 2.41 -26.73
CA GLN A 212 6.13 1.34 -27.05
C GLN A 212 7.56 1.87 -26.93
N LEU A 213 8.33 1.31 -26.01
CA LEU A 213 9.75 1.63 -25.82
C LEU A 213 10.66 1.03 -26.90
N LYS A 214 10.13 0.81 -28.12
CA LYS A 214 10.90 0.18 -29.23
C LYS A 214 12.14 0.95 -29.65
N SER A 215 12.21 2.24 -29.31
CA SER A 215 13.33 3.13 -29.63
C SER A 215 14.40 3.21 -28.54
N LEU A 216 14.20 2.58 -27.40
CA LEU A 216 15.19 2.60 -26.32
C LEU A 216 16.21 1.45 -26.47
N PRO A 217 17.46 1.69 -26.08
CA PRO A 217 18.49 0.65 -26.11
C PRO A 217 18.07 -0.59 -25.32
N ILE A 218 18.51 -1.76 -25.76
CA ILE A 218 18.20 -3.10 -25.22
C ILE A 218 18.36 -3.23 -23.69
N VAL A 219 19.13 -2.35 -23.08
CA VAL A 219 19.38 -2.33 -21.61
C VAL A 219 18.13 -1.99 -20.78
N MET A 220 17.07 -1.45 -21.38
CA MET A 220 15.84 -1.07 -20.67
C MET A 220 14.68 -2.07 -20.79
N ARG A 221 14.96 -3.34 -21.03
CA ARG A 221 13.93 -4.40 -20.99
C ARG A 221 13.54 -4.84 -19.59
N ASN A 222 13.87 -4.05 -18.58
CA ASN A 222 13.46 -4.33 -17.22
C ASN A 222 12.00 -3.96 -16.99
N PRO A 223 11.27 -4.72 -16.17
CA PRO A 223 9.89 -4.41 -15.83
C PRO A 223 9.78 -3.03 -15.17
N VAL A 224 8.74 -2.27 -15.52
CA VAL A 224 8.42 -1.02 -14.83
C VAL A 224 7.83 -1.38 -13.48
N ARG A 225 8.59 -1.17 -12.41
CA ARG A 225 8.19 -1.55 -11.05
C ARG A 225 7.56 -0.42 -10.25
N SER A 226 7.81 0.82 -10.64
CA SER A 226 7.23 2.00 -10.02
C SER A 226 7.13 3.16 -11.02
N ILE A 227 6.14 4.02 -10.82
CA ILE A 227 5.93 5.29 -11.50
C ILE A 227 5.72 6.33 -10.41
N TYR A 228 6.45 7.46 -10.48
CA TYR A 228 6.38 8.55 -9.50
C TYR A 228 5.87 9.83 -10.15
#